data_768f8c34e7b315dcc086c5da23f2da36
#
_entry.id   768f8c34e7b315dcc086c5da23f2da36
#
_cell.length_a   1.000
_cell.length_b   1.000
_cell.length_c   1.000
_cell.angle_alpha   90.00
_cell.angle_beta   90.00
_cell.angle_gamma   90.00
#
_symmetry.space_group_name_H-M   'P 1'
#
loop_
_entity.id
_entity.type
_entity.pdbx_description
1 polymer ?
#
loop_
_entity_poly.entity_id
_entity_poly.type
_entity_poly.pdbx_seq_one_letter_code
_entity_poly.pdbx_strand_id
1 'polypeptide(L)'
;MAWFFTEENISGSNYTLVGENAKHISKVLRMRTGDDITLVSPNKTQYECKISLITQGEVTVDIISQKPCENEPDVFVTLYQALPKGDKMDFIVQKCTELGISRIVPMISARCVSRPDEKSLKKKCERWQKIALQAAMQSRRGIIPEVTPCISFKEAAEQTKQNEKTVFFYEMGGESVRKILNGTKPKTVGMFIGSEGGFEQSEVDSVTAIGGQAATLGKRILRAETAPLAALSIIMYETDNF
;
A
#
# COMPACT_ATOMS: atom_id res chain seq x y z
N MET A 1 9.31 -19.50 -3.55
CA MET A 1 10.47 -18.77 -4.09
C MET A 1 10.53 -17.44 -3.36
N ALA A 2 11.68 -17.06 -2.83
CA ALA A 2 11.88 -15.79 -2.12
C ALA A 2 11.83 -14.62 -3.11
N TRP A 3 11.28 -13.49 -2.69
CA TRP A 3 10.98 -12.34 -3.55
C TRP A 3 11.64 -11.08 -2.98
N PHE A 4 12.41 -10.34 -3.79
CA PHE A 4 13.14 -9.16 -3.35
C PHE A 4 13.04 -8.03 -4.36
N PHE A 5 13.08 -6.79 -3.89
CA PHE A 5 13.17 -5.61 -4.73
C PHE A 5 14.61 -5.15 -4.85
N THR A 6 15.00 -4.70 -6.04
CA THR A 6 16.29 -4.06 -6.30
C THR A 6 16.14 -2.55 -6.24
N GLU A 7 17.24 -1.85 -5.90
CA GLU A 7 17.24 -0.37 -5.86
C GLU A 7 17.37 0.23 -7.27
N GLU A 8 17.98 -0.51 -8.19
CA GLU A 8 18.26 -0.09 -9.57
C GLU A 8 17.69 -1.09 -10.57
N ASN A 9 17.54 -0.66 -11.82
CA ASN A 9 17.23 -1.56 -12.91
C ASN A 9 18.42 -2.49 -13.19
N ILE A 10 18.13 -3.76 -13.35
CA ILE A 10 19.17 -4.76 -13.61
C ILE A 10 19.61 -4.66 -15.06
N SER A 11 20.94 -4.61 -15.27
CA SER A 11 21.57 -4.70 -16.57
C SER A 11 22.62 -5.82 -16.55
N GLY A 12 22.59 -6.71 -17.55
CA GLY A 12 23.52 -7.83 -17.65
C GLY A 12 22.95 -9.15 -17.19
N SER A 13 23.82 -10.15 -17.00
CA SER A 13 23.46 -11.54 -16.69
C SER A 13 23.54 -11.89 -15.21
N ASN A 14 23.97 -10.97 -14.36
CA ASN A 14 24.07 -11.15 -12.91
C ASN A 14 23.71 -9.87 -12.16
N TYR A 15 23.41 -9.99 -10.86
CA TYR A 15 23.16 -8.88 -9.96
C TYR A 15 23.68 -9.21 -8.56
N THR A 16 24.20 -8.20 -7.85
CA THR A 16 24.69 -8.37 -6.48
C THR A 16 23.79 -7.61 -5.50
N LEU A 17 23.12 -8.35 -4.63
CA LEU A 17 22.35 -7.84 -3.51
C LEU A 17 23.28 -7.54 -2.35
N VAL A 18 23.08 -6.40 -1.70
CA VAL A 18 23.85 -5.94 -0.53
C VAL A 18 22.90 -5.57 0.63
N GLY A 19 23.48 -5.19 1.76
CA GLY A 19 22.75 -4.60 2.88
C GLY A 19 21.70 -5.53 3.50
N GLU A 20 20.47 -5.04 3.67
CA GLU A 20 19.39 -5.78 4.35
C GLU A 20 18.91 -6.99 3.52
N ASN A 21 18.89 -6.89 2.20
CA ASN A 21 18.50 -8.02 1.33
C ASN A 21 19.51 -9.18 1.47
N ALA A 22 20.80 -8.90 1.40
CA ALA A 22 21.83 -9.94 1.56
C ALA A 22 21.78 -10.58 2.96
N LYS A 23 21.56 -9.79 4.00
CA LYS A 23 21.37 -10.31 5.38
C LYS A 23 20.11 -11.16 5.49
N HIS A 24 19.01 -10.75 4.88
CA HIS A 24 17.75 -11.51 4.90
C HIS A 24 17.94 -12.86 4.23
N ILE A 25 18.55 -12.90 3.04
CA ILE A 25 18.82 -14.14 2.30
C ILE A 25 19.72 -15.08 3.13
N SER A 26 20.86 -14.57 3.61
CA SER A 26 21.89 -15.43 4.22
C SER A 26 21.56 -15.81 5.67
N LYS A 27 21.05 -14.88 6.50
CA LYS A 27 20.86 -15.10 7.94
C LYS A 27 19.44 -15.48 8.34
N VAL A 28 18.41 -14.90 7.70
CA VAL A 28 17.01 -15.14 8.04
C VAL A 28 16.47 -16.34 7.28
N LEU A 29 16.57 -16.31 5.94
CA LEU A 29 16.10 -17.41 5.08
C LEU A 29 17.10 -18.55 5.00
N ARG A 30 18.37 -18.32 5.35
CA ARG A 30 19.47 -19.30 5.34
C ARG A 30 19.63 -20.01 4.00
N MET A 31 19.42 -19.23 2.92
CA MET A 31 19.55 -19.73 1.56
C MET A 31 21.01 -20.05 1.21
N ARG A 32 21.19 -20.87 0.19
CA ARG A 32 22.50 -21.38 -0.26
C ARG A 32 22.72 -21.10 -1.73
N THR A 33 23.96 -21.18 -2.16
CA THR A 33 24.32 -21.22 -3.59
C THR A 33 23.54 -22.36 -4.28
N GLY A 34 22.93 -22.01 -5.42
CA GLY A 34 22.03 -22.89 -6.16
C GLY A 34 20.54 -22.71 -5.88
N ASP A 35 20.15 -22.00 -4.80
CA ASP A 35 18.75 -21.72 -4.51
C ASP A 35 18.18 -20.67 -5.48
N ASP A 36 16.88 -20.80 -5.76
CA ASP A 36 16.17 -19.90 -6.68
C ASP A 36 15.53 -18.75 -5.91
N ILE A 37 15.70 -17.53 -6.42
CA ILE A 37 15.04 -16.31 -5.91
C ILE A 37 14.46 -15.50 -7.07
N THR A 38 13.51 -14.62 -6.75
CA THR A 38 12.95 -13.65 -7.70
C THR A 38 13.40 -12.25 -7.29
N LEU A 39 13.88 -11.48 -8.26
CA LEU A 39 14.14 -10.05 -8.11
C LEU A 39 13.12 -9.25 -8.90
N VAL A 40 12.74 -8.08 -8.38
CA VAL A 40 11.89 -7.12 -9.10
C VAL A 40 12.57 -5.76 -9.09
N SER A 41 12.75 -5.20 -10.26
CA SER A 41 13.41 -3.91 -10.45
C SER A 41 12.39 -2.75 -10.51
N PRO A 42 12.84 -1.49 -10.34
CA PRO A 42 11.97 -0.32 -10.33
C PRO A 42 11.10 -0.16 -11.59
N ASN A 43 11.56 -0.64 -12.74
CA ASN A 43 10.80 -0.67 -14.00
C ASN A 43 9.75 -1.80 -14.07
N LYS A 44 9.43 -2.45 -12.93
CA LYS A 44 8.47 -3.57 -12.83
C LYS A 44 8.83 -4.79 -13.68
N THR A 45 10.11 -5.04 -13.90
CA THR A 45 10.59 -6.28 -14.51
C THR A 45 10.92 -7.29 -13.42
N GLN A 46 10.33 -8.48 -13.55
CA GLN A 46 10.60 -9.64 -12.69
C GLN A 46 11.73 -10.46 -13.31
N TYR A 47 12.70 -10.82 -12.49
CA TYR A 47 13.84 -11.68 -12.86
C TYR A 47 13.80 -12.97 -12.04
N GLU A 48 13.82 -14.10 -12.70
CA GLU A 48 14.08 -15.40 -12.06
C GLU A 48 15.58 -15.60 -11.99
N CYS A 49 16.10 -15.81 -10.80
CA CYS A 49 17.52 -15.83 -10.55
C CYS A 49 17.93 -17.04 -9.73
N LYS A 50 19.16 -17.46 -9.88
CA LYS A 50 19.82 -18.48 -9.07
C LYS A 50 20.97 -17.87 -8.30
N ILE A 51 21.07 -18.16 -7.01
CA ILE A 51 22.19 -17.70 -6.18
C ILE A 51 23.46 -18.37 -6.63
N SER A 52 24.43 -17.59 -7.11
CA SER A 52 25.74 -18.08 -7.57
C SER A 52 26.82 -17.94 -6.50
N LEU A 53 26.76 -16.90 -5.66
CA LEU A 53 27.76 -16.67 -4.61
C LEU A 53 27.13 -16.01 -3.39
N ILE A 54 27.50 -16.46 -2.19
CA ILE A 54 27.20 -15.81 -0.92
C ILE A 54 28.50 -15.52 -0.20
N THR A 55 28.72 -14.25 0.12
CA THR A 55 29.86 -13.78 0.93
C THR A 55 29.39 -13.10 2.21
N GLN A 56 30.32 -12.55 3.00
CA GLN A 56 29.98 -11.79 4.19
C GLN A 56 29.41 -10.41 3.81
N GLY A 57 28.10 -10.34 3.60
CA GLY A 57 27.37 -9.09 3.33
C GLY A 57 26.88 -8.91 1.90
N GLU A 58 27.19 -9.83 0.99
CA GLU A 58 26.76 -9.77 -0.40
C GLU A 58 26.21 -11.11 -0.87
N VAL A 59 25.23 -11.07 -1.76
CA VAL A 59 24.66 -12.23 -2.44
C VAL A 59 24.61 -11.92 -3.93
N THR A 60 25.40 -12.66 -4.72
CA THR A 60 25.38 -12.56 -6.19
C THR A 60 24.44 -13.60 -6.75
N VAL A 61 23.65 -13.21 -7.73
CA VAL A 61 22.73 -14.09 -8.44
C VAL A 61 22.97 -14.01 -9.94
N ASP A 62 22.78 -15.14 -10.61
CA ASP A 62 22.73 -15.21 -12.06
C ASP A 62 21.28 -15.12 -12.52
N ILE A 63 21.03 -14.34 -13.57
CA ILE A 63 19.71 -14.13 -14.14
C ILE A 63 19.42 -15.27 -15.12
N ILE A 64 18.34 -16.01 -14.86
CA ILE A 64 17.91 -17.13 -15.69
C ILE A 64 16.90 -16.67 -16.74
N SER A 65 15.92 -15.84 -16.32
CA SER A 65 14.89 -15.31 -17.20
C SER A 65 14.37 -13.96 -16.68
N GLN A 66 13.70 -13.22 -17.55
CA GLN A 66 13.03 -11.97 -17.19
C GLN A 66 11.66 -11.85 -17.87
N LYS A 67 10.73 -11.21 -17.21
CA LYS A 67 9.39 -10.89 -17.75
C LYS A 67 8.80 -9.65 -17.06
N PRO A 68 7.80 -8.98 -17.65
CA PRO A 68 7.03 -7.97 -16.92
C PRO A 68 6.40 -8.55 -15.67
N CYS A 69 6.32 -7.78 -14.59
CA CYS A 69 5.57 -8.17 -13.40
C CYS A 69 4.08 -7.87 -13.61
N GLU A 70 3.26 -8.92 -13.67
CA GLU A 70 1.83 -8.85 -13.97
C GLU A 70 0.93 -8.81 -12.72
N ASN A 71 1.53 -8.71 -11.53
CA ASN A 71 0.81 -8.83 -10.25
C ASN A 71 0.28 -7.48 -9.73
N GLU A 72 0.30 -6.43 -10.54
CA GLU A 72 -0.15 -5.11 -10.13
C GLU A 72 -1.54 -4.78 -10.69
N PRO A 73 -2.42 -4.17 -9.87
CA PRO A 73 -3.68 -3.65 -10.37
C PRO A 73 -3.48 -2.56 -11.44
N ASP A 74 -4.41 -2.48 -12.38
CA ASP A 74 -4.47 -1.41 -13.39
C ASP A 74 -4.97 -0.08 -12.81
N VAL A 75 -5.61 -0.11 -11.63
CA VAL A 75 -6.12 1.05 -10.92
C VAL A 75 -5.14 1.49 -9.83
N PHE A 76 -4.81 2.77 -9.80
CA PHE A 76 -4.00 3.36 -8.74
C PHE A 76 -4.89 3.80 -7.58
N VAL A 77 -4.88 3.06 -6.47
CA VAL A 77 -5.70 3.39 -5.29
C VAL A 77 -4.84 4.03 -4.21
N THR A 78 -5.27 5.21 -3.75
CA THR A 78 -4.70 5.92 -2.60
C THR A 78 -5.62 5.80 -1.39
N LEU A 79 -5.12 5.23 -0.30
CA LEU A 79 -5.80 5.19 0.99
C LEU A 79 -5.42 6.42 1.83
N TYR A 80 -6.38 7.31 2.08
CA TYR A 80 -6.28 8.38 3.07
C TYR A 80 -6.82 7.85 4.41
N GLN A 81 -5.91 7.41 5.27
CA GLN A 81 -6.24 6.75 6.54
C GLN A 81 -6.11 7.70 7.72
N ALA A 82 -7.22 8.03 8.37
CA ALA A 82 -7.17 8.72 9.66
C ALA A 82 -6.46 7.85 10.71
N LEU A 83 -5.53 8.44 11.48
CA LEU A 83 -4.70 7.69 12.41
C LEU A 83 -5.53 6.96 13.46
N PRO A 84 -5.53 5.62 13.48
CA PRO A 84 -6.18 4.84 14.52
C PRO A 84 -5.32 4.79 15.79
N LYS A 85 -5.91 4.32 16.88
CA LYS A 85 -5.19 4.09 18.15
C LYS A 85 -4.29 2.86 18.07
N GLY A 86 -3.21 2.88 18.85
CA GLY A 86 -2.31 1.73 19.00
C GLY A 86 -1.57 1.36 17.72
N ASP A 87 -1.42 0.05 17.50
CA ASP A 87 -0.65 -0.52 16.39
C ASP A 87 -1.54 -0.95 15.19
N LYS A 88 -2.81 -0.54 15.16
CA LYS A 88 -3.75 -0.90 14.09
C LYS A 88 -3.27 -0.46 12.71
N MET A 89 -2.53 0.65 12.65
CA MET A 89 -1.98 1.14 11.38
C MET A 89 -0.98 0.14 10.76
N ASP A 90 -0.23 -0.60 11.56
CA ASP A 90 0.67 -1.64 11.08
C ASP A 90 -0.10 -2.73 10.32
N PHE A 91 -1.22 -3.17 10.90
CA PHE A 91 -2.10 -4.17 10.28
C PHE A 91 -2.76 -3.63 8.99
N ILE A 92 -3.22 -2.38 9.02
CA ILE A 92 -3.80 -1.71 7.84
C ILE A 92 -2.78 -1.67 6.70
N VAL A 93 -1.57 -1.18 6.97
CA VAL A 93 -0.51 -1.09 5.97
C VAL A 93 -0.19 -2.46 5.39
N GLN A 94 0.01 -3.46 6.25
CA GLN A 94 0.29 -4.83 5.82
C GLN A 94 -0.81 -5.35 4.90
N LYS A 95 -2.07 -5.33 5.36
CA LYS A 95 -3.15 -5.98 4.63
C LYS A 95 -3.60 -5.20 3.40
N CYS A 96 -3.59 -3.87 3.43
CA CYS A 96 -3.85 -3.09 2.22
C CYS A 96 -2.76 -3.29 1.16
N THR A 97 -1.50 -3.50 1.58
CA THR A 97 -0.42 -3.85 0.64
C THR A 97 -0.70 -5.20 -0.02
N GLU A 98 -1.06 -6.23 0.74
CA GLU A 98 -1.42 -7.54 0.21
C GLU A 98 -2.62 -7.47 -0.77
N LEU A 99 -3.56 -6.54 -0.53
CA LEU A 99 -4.76 -6.32 -1.35
C LEU A 99 -4.55 -5.39 -2.56
N GLY A 100 -3.32 -4.95 -2.84
CA GLY A 100 -3.04 -4.20 -4.06
C GLY A 100 -3.06 -2.67 -3.91
N ILE A 101 -3.09 -2.09 -2.69
CA ILE A 101 -3.00 -0.63 -2.53
C ILE A 101 -1.76 -0.05 -3.21
N SER A 102 -1.87 1.15 -3.81
CA SER A 102 -0.75 1.80 -4.49
C SER A 102 -0.06 2.84 -3.62
N ARG A 103 -0.82 3.53 -2.77
CA ARG A 103 -0.31 4.56 -1.85
C ARG A 103 -1.13 4.60 -0.57
N ILE A 104 -0.46 4.84 0.56
CA ILE A 104 -1.09 5.05 1.87
C ILE A 104 -0.67 6.42 2.39
N VAL A 105 -1.65 7.26 2.69
CA VAL A 105 -1.51 8.61 3.22
C VAL A 105 -2.09 8.65 4.63
N PRO A 106 -1.27 8.50 5.68
CA PRO A 106 -1.74 8.70 7.04
C PRO A 106 -2.18 10.16 7.22
N MET A 107 -3.31 10.39 7.90
CA MET A 107 -3.79 11.75 8.14
C MET A 107 -4.35 11.94 9.54
N ILE A 108 -4.36 13.19 9.99
CA ILE A 108 -5.01 13.60 11.24
C ILE A 108 -6.34 14.24 10.89
N SER A 109 -7.45 13.56 11.23
CA SER A 109 -8.81 14.07 11.17
C SER A 109 -9.25 14.69 12.51
N ALA A 110 -10.37 15.38 12.51
CA ALA A 110 -10.88 16.09 13.71
C ALA A 110 -11.07 15.15 14.91
N ARG A 111 -11.60 13.94 14.67
CA ARG A 111 -11.89 12.95 15.70
C ARG A 111 -10.76 11.97 15.99
N CYS A 112 -9.56 12.17 15.43
CA CYS A 112 -8.39 11.39 15.81
C CYS A 112 -8.02 11.63 17.27
N VAL A 113 -7.99 10.55 18.06
CA VAL A 113 -7.49 10.58 19.44
C VAL A 113 -5.96 10.52 19.46
N SER A 114 -5.38 9.77 18.52
CA SER A 114 -3.93 9.64 18.36
C SER A 114 -3.38 10.87 17.63
N ARG A 115 -2.61 11.70 18.34
CA ARG A 115 -1.96 12.90 17.80
C ARG A 115 -0.48 12.92 18.21
N PRO A 116 0.35 12.04 17.63
CA PRO A 116 1.77 12.01 17.92
C PRO A 116 2.47 13.30 17.47
N ASP A 117 3.59 13.65 18.12
CA ASP A 117 4.45 14.71 17.65
C ASP A 117 5.13 14.35 16.31
N GLU A 118 5.69 15.34 15.64
CA GLU A 118 6.31 15.20 14.31
C GLU A 118 7.45 14.16 14.30
N LYS A 119 8.30 14.11 15.33
CA LYS A 119 9.40 13.15 15.45
C LYS A 119 8.87 11.72 15.55
N SER A 120 7.80 11.52 16.32
CA SER A 120 7.14 10.23 16.48
C SER A 120 6.43 9.81 15.19
N LEU A 121 5.78 10.74 14.50
CA LEU A 121 5.14 10.49 13.19
C LEU A 121 6.17 10.05 12.15
N LYS A 122 7.32 10.73 12.05
CA LYS A 122 8.40 10.35 11.13
C LYS A 122 8.84 8.91 11.36
N LYS A 123 9.12 8.53 12.62
CA LYS A 123 9.51 7.15 12.96
C LYS A 123 8.42 6.13 12.63
N LYS A 124 7.14 6.49 12.85
CA LYS A 124 6.01 5.63 12.48
C LYS A 124 5.92 5.43 10.98
N CYS A 125 6.03 6.48 10.17
CA CYS A 125 6.02 6.38 8.72
C CYS A 125 7.17 5.52 8.19
N GLU A 126 8.39 5.67 8.73
CA GLU A 126 9.54 4.81 8.40
C GLU A 126 9.26 3.33 8.73
N ARG A 127 8.61 3.06 9.88
CA ARG A 127 8.19 1.70 10.26
C ARG A 127 7.14 1.15 9.30
N TRP A 128 6.12 1.93 8.98
CA TRP A 128 5.06 1.52 8.06
C TRP A 128 5.58 1.26 6.65
N GLN A 129 6.53 2.07 6.17
CA GLN A 129 7.18 1.81 4.89
C GLN A 129 7.93 0.46 4.87
N LYS A 130 8.57 0.08 5.99
CA LYS A 130 9.19 -1.24 6.13
C LYS A 130 8.15 -2.37 6.14
N ILE A 131 7.00 -2.17 6.78
CA ILE A 131 5.90 -3.13 6.77
C ILE A 131 5.35 -3.29 5.35
N ALA A 132 5.17 -2.19 4.61
CA ALA A 132 4.74 -2.23 3.20
C ALA A 132 5.73 -3.01 2.34
N LEU A 133 7.05 -2.81 2.50
CA LEU A 133 8.08 -3.58 1.82
C LEU A 133 7.96 -5.08 2.10
N GLN A 134 7.86 -5.48 3.37
CA GLN A 134 7.77 -6.90 3.75
C GLN A 134 6.48 -7.54 3.21
N ALA A 135 5.36 -6.83 3.28
CA ALA A 135 4.08 -7.29 2.75
C ALA A 135 4.13 -7.42 1.21
N ALA A 136 4.74 -6.45 0.52
CA ALA A 136 4.91 -6.51 -0.94
C ALA A 136 5.78 -7.69 -1.38
N MET A 137 6.87 -7.97 -0.66
CA MET A 137 7.70 -9.16 -0.91
C MET A 137 6.90 -10.45 -0.70
N GLN A 138 6.16 -10.56 0.39
CA GLN A 138 5.39 -11.75 0.73
C GLN A 138 4.25 -11.99 -0.27
N SER A 139 3.56 -10.95 -0.69
CA SER A 139 2.45 -11.01 -1.66
C SER A 139 2.88 -10.97 -3.13
N ARG A 140 4.20 -10.97 -3.39
CA ARG A 140 4.82 -10.99 -4.73
C ARG A 140 4.39 -9.81 -5.60
N ARG A 141 4.32 -8.64 -5.02
CA ARG A 141 3.98 -7.42 -5.75
C ARG A 141 5.12 -6.95 -6.66
N GLY A 142 4.78 -6.21 -7.71
CA GLY A 142 5.71 -5.57 -8.62
C GLY A 142 6.15 -4.17 -8.17
N ILE A 143 5.48 -3.62 -7.14
CA ILE A 143 5.82 -2.34 -6.53
C ILE A 143 5.76 -2.43 -5.00
N ILE A 144 6.48 -1.55 -4.34
CA ILE A 144 6.34 -1.29 -2.91
C ILE A 144 5.41 -0.08 -2.79
N PRO A 145 4.21 -0.21 -2.15
CA PRO A 145 3.35 0.94 -1.94
C PRO A 145 4.06 2.03 -1.13
N GLU A 146 3.91 3.27 -1.55
CA GLU A 146 4.44 4.41 -0.81
C GLU A 146 3.59 4.66 0.45
N VAL A 147 4.24 4.77 1.60
CA VAL A 147 3.63 5.30 2.83
C VAL A 147 4.16 6.72 3.03
N THR A 148 3.31 7.72 2.77
CA THR A 148 3.73 9.12 2.82
C THR A 148 3.92 9.62 4.26
N PRO A 149 4.56 10.77 4.47
CA PRO A 149 4.45 11.49 5.73
C PRO A 149 2.97 11.75 6.09
N CYS A 150 2.70 11.81 7.41
CA CYS A 150 1.37 12.11 7.90
C CYS A 150 1.01 13.58 7.62
N ILE A 151 -0.19 13.82 7.10
CA ILE A 151 -0.70 15.14 6.74
C ILE A 151 -1.99 15.49 7.49
N SER A 152 -2.45 16.72 7.39
CA SER A 152 -3.76 17.12 7.88
C SER A 152 -4.87 16.60 6.96
N PHE A 153 -6.10 16.51 7.50
CA PHE A 153 -7.28 16.16 6.69
C PHE A 153 -7.48 17.16 5.53
N LYS A 154 -7.23 18.44 5.75
CA LYS A 154 -7.36 19.48 4.71
C LYS A 154 -6.40 19.23 3.54
N GLU A 155 -5.14 18.91 3.83
CA GLU A 155 -4.16 18.58 2.79
C GLU A 155 -4.53 17.28 2.06
N ALA A 156 -5.05 16.28 2.78
CA ALA A 156 -5.55 15.05 2.18
C ALA A 156 -6.72 15.32 1.22
N ALA A 157 -7.69 16.15 1.63
CA ALA A 157 -8.80 16.56 0.78
C ALA A 157 -8.30 17.27 -0.51
N GLU A 158 -7.35 18.20 -0.40
CA GLU A 158 -6.78 18.87 -1.58
C GLU A 158 -6.10 17.90 -2.55
N GLN A 159 -5.37 16.90 -2.05
CA GLN A 159 -4.72 15.90 -2.89
C GLN A 159 -5.71 15.08 -3.73
N THR A 160 -6.96 14.91 -3.28
CA THR A 160 -7.96 14.12 -4.01
C THR A 160 -8.42 14.74 -5.32
N LYS A 161 -8.18 16.02 -5.53
CA LYS A 161 -8.46 16.69 -6.82
C LYS A 161 -7.72 16.06 -8.00
N GLN A 162 -6.68 15.26 -7.72
CA GLN A 162 -5.91 14.53 -8.74
C GLN A 162 -6.50 13.15 -9.06
N ASN A 163 -7.49 12.67 -8.29
CA ASN A 163 -8.11 11.39 -8.52
C ASN A 163 -9.31 11.53 -9.46
N GLU A 164 -9.50 10.55 -10.36
CA GLU A 164 -10.71 10.47 -11.20
C GLU A 164 -11.96 10.16 -10.37
N LYS A 165 -11.79 9.40 -9.29
CA LYS A 165 -12.85 9.11 -8.31
C LYS A 165 -12.33 9.28 -6.89
N THR A 166 -13.15 9.87 -6.03
CA THR A 166 -12.89 9.96 -4.59
C THR A 166 -14.08 9.40 -3.83
N VAL A 167 -13.82 8.37 -3.02
CA VAL A 167 -14.81 7.66 -2.22
C VAL A 167 -14.55 7.92 -0.74
N PHE A 168 -15.53 8.45 -0.04
CA PHE A 168 -15.45 8.79 1.36
C PHE A 168 -16.33 7.85 2.17
N PHE A 169 -15.73 6.93 2.92
CA PHE A 169 -16.47 5.92 3.70
C PHE A 169 -16.95 6.51 5.01
N TYR A 170 -18.29 6.62 5.11
CA TYR A 170 -18.96 7.31 6.22
C TYR A 170 -20.00 6.41 6.88
N GLU A 171 -19.97 6.33 8.21
CA GLU A 171 -20.84 5.45 8.98
C GLU A 171 -22.32 5.91 9.01
N MET A 172 -22.58 7.21 8.77
CA MET A 172 -23.93 7.76 8.75
C MET A 172 -24.67 7.54 7.43
N GLY A 173 -24.02 6.88 6.44
CA GLY A 173 -24.65 6.54 5.17
C GLY A 173 -23.85 6.97 3.96
N GLY A 174 -24.42 6.72 2.80
CA GLY A 174 -23.80 6.96 1.50
C GLY A 174 -24.29 5.96 0.47
N GLU A 175 -23.82 6.11 -0.76
CA GLU A 175 -24.10 5.18 -1.85
C GLU A 175 -23.25 3.92 -1.76
N SER A 176 -23.62 2.86 -2.45
CA SER A 176 -22.73 1.71 -2.62
C SER A 176 -21.56 2.07 -3.55
N VAL A 177 -20.39 1.49 -3.32
CA VAL A 177 -19.21 1.68 -4.20
C VAL A 177 -19.55 1.33 -5.65
N ARG A 178 -20.35 0.27 -5.87
CA ARG A 178 -20.85 -0.11 -7.19
C ARG A 178 -21.59 1.02 -7.90
N LYS A 179 -22.45 1.75 -7.21
CA LYS A 179 -23.18 2.89 -7.79
C LYS A 179 -22.24 4.07 -8.07
N ILE A 180 -21.27 4.33 -7.17
CA ILE A 180 -20.30 5.40 -7.33
C ILE A 180 -19.40 5.15 -8.54
N LEU A 181 -18.91 3.94 -8.70
CA LEU A 181 -18.08 3.55 -9.84
C LEU A 181 -18.92 3.37 -11.10
N ASN A 182 -20.19 2.94 -10.98
CA ASN A 182 -21.17 2.81 -12.07
C ASN A 182 -20.60 2.10 -13.32
N GLY A 183 -19.87 1.00 -13.13
CA GLY A 183 -19.21 0.25 -14.21
C GLY A 183 -18.03 0.96 -14.87
N THR A 184 -17.61 2.13 -14.38
CA THR A 184 -16.41 2.80 -14.86
C THR A 184 -15.16 2.12 -14.30
N LYS A 185 -14.06 2.15 -15.07
CA LYS A 185 -12.75 1.66 -14.65
C LYS A 185 -11.80 2.85 -14.49
N PRO A 186 -11.91 3.63 -13.40
CA PRO A 186 -11.06 4.80 -13.20
C PRO A 186 -9.60 4.36 -13.06
N LYS A 187 -8.69 5.17 -13.58
CA LYS A 187 -7.25 4.91 -13.43
C LYS A 187 -6.74 5.30 -12.04
N THR A 188 -7.43 6.21 -11.37
CA THR A 188 -7.04 6.68 -10.03
C THR A 188 -8.26 6.80 -9.12
N VAL A 189 -8.16 6.21 -7.92
CA VAL A 189 -9.20 6.25 -6.89
C VAL A 189 -8.59 6.68 -5.55
N GLY A 190 -9.15 7.74 -4.95
CA GLY A 190 -8.88 8.10 -3.55
C GLY A 190 -9.95 7.50 -2.64
N MET A 191 -9.55 6.86 -1.54
CA MET A 191 -10.47 6.33 -0.54
C MET A 191 -10.15 6.88 0.84
N PHE A 192 -11.14 7.48 1.51
CA PHE A 192 -11.02 8.01 2.88
C PHE A 192 -11.58 7.03 3.88
N ILE A 193 -10.81 6.73 4.92
CA ILE A 193 -11.22 5.89 6.04
C ILE A 193 -10.96 6.64 7.35
N GLY A 194 -11.99 6.72 8.19
CA GLY A 194 -11.94 7.36 9.50
C GLY A 194 -11.12 6.60 10.53
N SER A 195 -10.82 7.28 11.64
CA SER A 195 -10.39 6.65 12.88
C SER A 195 -11.58 5.99 13.60
N GLU A 196 -11.38 5.51 14.84
CA GLU A 196 -12.45 4.95 15.66
C GLU A 196 -13.60 5.94 15.95
N GLY A 197 -13.31 7.23 15.86
CA GLY A 197 -14.32 8.30 16.03
C GLY A 197 -15.07 8.69 14.75
N GLY A 198 -14.72 8.07 13.62
CA GLY A 198 -15.25 8.44 12.31
C GLY A 198 -14.81 9.85 11.89
N PHE A 199 -15.67 10.53 11.13
CA PHE A 199 -15.44 11.88 10.63
C PHE A 199 -16.47 12.87 11.16
N GLU A 200 -16.13 14.15 11.19
CA GLU A 200 -17.09 15.22 11.42
C GLU A 200 -17.85 15.56 10.14
N GLN A 201 -19.08 16.09 10.29
CA GLN A 201 -19.90 16.48 9.14
C GLN A 201 -19.20 17.51 8.25
N SER A 202 -18.48 18.46 8.85
CA SER A 202 -17.69 19.46 8.12
C SER A 202 -16.59 18.86 7.25
N GLU A 203 -15.99 17.72 7.67
CA GLU A 203 -15.01 16.99 6.88
C GLU A 203 -15.68 16.31 5.67
N VAL A 204 -16.84 15.68 5.88
CA VAL A 204 -17.65 15.09 4.80
C VAL A 204 -18.05 16.15 3.78
N ASP A 205 -18.57 17.29 4.25
CA ASP A 205 -19.01 18.39 3.40
C ASP A 205 -17.85 18.95 2.55
N SER A 206 -16.66 19.07 3.15
CA SER A 206 -15.47 19.59 2.44
C SER A 206 -15.01 18.66 1.32
N VAL A 207 -15.04 17.34 1.51
CA VAL A 207 -14.68 16.38 0.46
C VAL A 207 -15.78 16.29 -0.60
N THR A 208 -17.04 16.38 -0.19
CA THR A 208 -18.17 16.39 -1.13
C THR A 208 -18.15 17.64 -2.03
N ALA A 209 -17.79 18.80 -1.47
CA ALA A 209 -17.70 20.06 -2.22
C ALA A 209 -16.64 20.01 -3.35
N ILE A 210 -15.67 19.14 -3.25
CA ILE A 210 -14.61 18.95 -4.29
C ILE A 210 -14.84 17.70 -5.13
N GLY A 211 -16.06 17.13 -5.11
CA GLY A 211 -16.45 16.01 -5.98
C GLY A 211 -16.29 14.61 -5.37
N GLY A 212 -15.91 14.51 -4.11
CA GLY A 212 -15.89 13.25 -3.39
C GLY A 212 -17.30 12.74 -3.10
N GLN A 213 -17.48 11.43 -3.11
CA GLN A 213 -18.78 10.78 -2.91
C GLN A 213 -18.80 9.95 -1.63
N ALA A 214 -19.79 10.19 -0.77
CA ALA A 214 -19.98 9.42 0.45
C ALA A 214 -20.42 7.99 0.10
N ALA A 215 -19.74 7.01 0.68
CA ALA A 215 -20.01 5.60 0.48
C ALA A 215 -20.28 4.88 1.80
N THR A 216 -21.07 3.81 1.72
CA THR A 216 -21.34 2.92 2.86
C THR A 216 -20.73 1.53 2.63
N LEU A 217 -20.24 0.91 3.71
CA LEU A 217 -19.84 -0.51 3.76
C LEU A 217 -20.96 -1.41 4.32
N GLY A 218 -22.22 -0.93 4.27
CA GLY A 218 -23.40 -1.65 4.73
C GLY A 218 -23.85 -1.24 6.13
N LYS A 219 -24.80 -1.99 6.67
CA LYS A 219 -25.51 -1.63 7.92
C LYS A 219 -24.69 -1.86 9.21
N ARG A 220 -23.58 -2.58 9.13
CA ARG A 220 -22.72 -2.86 10.30
C ARG A 220 -21.60 -1.85 10.38
N ILE A 221 -21.33 -1.36 11.59
CA ILE A 221 -20.14 -0.53 11.84
C ILE A 221 -18.91 -1.43 11.88
N LEU A 222 -17.98 -1.18 10.99
CA LEU A 222 -16.69 -1.88 10.94
C LEU A 222 -15.67 -1.20 11.84
N ARG A 223 -14.74 -1.96 12.39
CA ARG A 223 -13.59 -1.40 13.10
C ARG A 223 -12.68 -0.62 12.15
N ALA A 224 -11.93 0.34 12.68
CA ALA A 224 -11.03 1.19 11.90
C ALA A 224 -9.99 0.41 11.10
N GLU A 225 -9.59 -0.76 11.57
CA GLU A 225 -8.69 -1.67 10.86
C GLU A 225 -9.40 -2.60 9.86
N THR A 226 -10.70 -2.82 9.98
CA THR A 226 -11.48 -3.67 9.06
C THR A 226 -12.00 -2.88 7.86
N ALA A 227 -12.40 -1.64 8.08
CA ALA A 227 -13.01 -0.79 7.06
C ALA A 227 -12.13 -0.60 5.82
N PRO A 228 -10.82 -0.28 5.93
CA PRO A 228 -9.98 -0.07 4.75
C PRO A 228 -9.80 -1.34 3.92
N LEU A 229 -9.75 -2.51 4.56
CA LEU A 229 -9.62 -3.78 3.85
C LEU A 229 -10.88 -4.09 3.04
N ALA A 230 -12.05 -3.97 3.68
CA ALA A 230 -13.33 -4.17 3.02
C ALA A 230 -13.54 -3.17 1.86
N ALA A 231 -13.23 -1.90 2.08
CA ALA A 231 -13.34 -0.85 1.08
C ALA A 231 -12.44 -1.11 -0.13
N LEU A 232 -11.16 -1.41 0.13
CA LEU A 232 -10.20 -1.70 -0.92
C LEU A 232 -10.59 -2.94 -1.72
N SER A 233 -10.97 -4.04 -1.05
CA SER A 233 -11.42 -5.26 -1.73
C SER A 233 -12.62 -5.01 -2.65
N ILE A 234 -13.57 -4.20 -2.21
CA ILE A 234 -14.74 -3.84 -3.04
C ILE A 234 -14.29 -3.00 -4.25
N ILE A 235 -13.42 -2.00 -4.06
CA ILE A 235 -12.90 -1.18 -5.16
C ILE A 235 -12.16 -2.06 -6.17
N MET A 236 -11.26 -2.94 -5.73
CA MET A 236 -10.52 -3.86 -6.60
C MET A 236 -11.47 -4.77 -7.38
N TYR A 237 -12.49 -5.33 -6.72
CA TYR A 237 -13.49 -6.19 -7.35
C TYR A 237 -14.33 -5.43 -8.41
N GLU A 238 -14.83 -4.24 -8.08
CA GLU A 238 -15.67 -3.43 -9.00
C GLU A 238 -14.86 -2.83 -10.17
N THR A 239 -13.53 -2.86 -10.11
CA THR A 239 -12.63 -2.40 -11.17
C THR A 239 -11.94 -3.55 -11.92
N ASP A 240 -12.34 -4.81 -11.68
CA ASP A 240 -11.77 -6.04 -12.26
C ASP A 240 -10.25 -6.22 -11.98
N ASN A 241 -9.82 -5.87 -10.77
CA ASN A 241 -8.43 -5.96 -10.33
C ASN A 241 -8.22 -6.94 -9.14
N PHE A 242 -9.11 -7.91 -8.99
CA PHE A 242 -9.06 -8.86 -7.86
C PHE A 242 -8.73 -10.28 -8.31
#